data_c199356e205e288d916cb627a4ac0bd6
#
_entry.id   c199356e205e288d916cb627a4ac0bd6
#
_cell.length_a   1.000
_cell.length_b   1.000
_cell.length_c   1.000
_cell.angle_alpha   90.00
_cell.angle_beta   90.00
_cell.angle_gamma   90.00
#
_symmetry.space_group_name_H-M   'P 1'
#
loop_
_entity.id
_entity.type
_entity.pdbx_description
1 polymer ?
#
loop_
_entity_poly.entity_id
_entity_poly.type
_entity_poly.pdbx_seq_one_letter_code
_entity_poly.pdbx_strand_id
1 'polypeptide(L)'
;MNPKCILIVDDDPDQRLTLRLPLEANGYAVYEAAGYAEGLAAVKEINPDLVILDVMMESTTAGFQFALSIHSPEADSEFKEYKNLPIIMLTAIHSTTPLRFTPDEYYLPVQTFLEKPVEPEVLLATVHKQLGD
;
A
#
# COMPACT_ATOMS: atom_id res chain seq x y z
N MET A 1 13.02 20.84 0.02
CA MET A 1 12.26 19.87 -0.78
C MET A 1 11.18 19.22 0.06
N ASN A 2 10.04 19.01 -0.53
CA ASN A 2 8.94 18.37 0.20
C ASN A 2 9.23 16.88 0.38
N PRO A 3 8.99 16.33 1.56
CA PRO A 3 9.17 14.90 1.76
C PRO A 3 8.16 14.11 0.94
N LYS A 4 8.57 12.90 0.55
CA LYS A 4 7.65 11.98 -0.11
C LYS A 4 6.56 11.57 0.89
N CYS A 5 5.36 11.43 0.40
CA CYS A 5 4.19 11.14 1.23
C CYS A 5 3.78 9.68 1.08
N ILE A 6 3.62 9.01 2.20
CA ILE A 6 3.22 7.60 2.24
C ILE A 6 1.91 7.48 3.00
N LEU A 7 0.95 6.77 2.42
CA LEU A 7 -0.31 6.46 3.07
C LEU A 7 -0.31 5.01 3.51
N ILE A 8 -0.59 4.77 4.79
CA ILE A 8 -0.69 3.42 5.33
C ILE A 8 -2.18 3.12 5.55
N VAL A 9 -2.67 2.05 4.94
CA VAL A 9 -4.05 1.61 5.08
C VAL A 9 -4.06 0.28 5.82
N ASP A 10 -4.44 0.30 7.09
CA ASP A 10 -4.41 -0.85 7.98
C ASP A 10 -5.35 -0.58 9.15
N ASP A 11 -6.16 -1.54 9.54
CA ASP A 11 -7.12 -1.35 10.63
C ASP A 11 -6.51 -1.52 12.02
N ASP A 12 -5.28 -2.02 12.10
CA ASP A 12 -4.58 -2.21 13.37
C ASP A 12 -3.70 -1.00 13.68
N PRO A 13 -4.03 -0.22 14.73
CA PRO A 13 -3.24 0.96 15.05
C PRO A 13 -1.80 0.64 15.45
N ASP A 14 -1.56 -0.52 16.06
CA ASP A 14 -0.21 -0.92 16.44
C ASP A 14 0.63 -1.22 15.20
N GLN A 15 0.02 -1.85 14.21
CA GLN A 15 0.70 -2.13 12.95
C GLN A 15 1.02 -0.82 12.22
N ARG A 16 0.08 0.13 12.21
CA ARG A 16 0.33 1.41 11.59
C ARG A 16 1.50 2.12 12.25
N LEU A 17 1.56 2.09 13.58
CA LEU A 17 2.65 2.72 14.32
C LEU A 17 3.99 2.05 14.00
N THR A 18 4.00 0.72 13.96
CA THR A 18 5.21 -0.05 13.65
C THR A 18 5.78 0.32 12.28
N LEU A 19 4.91 0.54 11.30
CA LEU A 19 5.32 0.93 9.96
C LEU A 19 5.72 2.40 9.91
N ARG A 20 4.99 3.24 10.63
CA ARG A 20 5.18 4.69 10.61
C ARG A 20 6.52 5.14 11.18
N LEU A 21 6.92 4.55 12.30
CA LEU A 21 8.13 5.00 13.00
C LEU A 21 9.39 4.97 12.14
N PRO A 22 9.72 3.85 11.46
CA PRO A 22 10.92 3.85 10.62
C PRO A 22 10.79 4.77 9.40
N LEU A 23 9.58 4.92 8.87
CA LEU A 23 9.38 5.78 7.71
C LEU A 23 9.59 7.24 8.08
N GLU A 24 9.00 7.70 9.18
CA GLU A 24 9.19 9.07 9.62
C GLU A 24 10.63 9.34 10.01
N ALA A 25 11.29 8.36 10.61
CA ALA A 25 12.71 8.49 10.95
C ALA A 25 13.59 8.69 9.73
N ASN A 26 13.12 8.29 8.56
CA ASN A 26 13.85 8.43 7.30
C ASN A 26 13.35 9.59 6.45
N GLY A 27 12.55 10.47 7.02
CA GLY A 27 12.17 11.71 6.36
C GLY A 27 10.91 11.65 5.52
N TYR A 28 10.13 10.56 5.59
CA TYR A 28 8.87 10.47 4.86
C TYR A 28 7.74 11.10 5.67
N ALA A 29 6.79 11.72 4.97
CA ALA A 29 5.56 12.19 5.58
C ALA A 29 4.58 11.01 5.55
N VAL A 30 4.03 10.64 6.69
CA VAL A 30 3.19 9.44 6.80
C VAL A 30 1.78 9.81 7.23
N TYR A 31 0.81 9.26 6.51
CA TYR A 31 -0.61 9.40 6.84
C TYR A 31 -1.20 8.01 7.00
N GLU A 32 -2.32 7.91 7.71
CA GLU A 32 -2.92 6.63 8.07
C GLU A 32 -4.40 6.62 7.76
N ALA A 33 -4.90 5.46 7.35
CA ALA A 33 -6.32 5.20 7.19
C ALA A 33 -6.62 3.83 7.80
N ALA A 34 -7.74 3.74 8.49
CA ALA A 34 -8.10 2.53 9.24
C ALA A 34 -8.98 1.56 8.45
N GLY A 35 -9.33 1.88 7.23
CA GLY A 35 -10.14 1.02 6.38
C GLY A 35 -10.00 1.38 4.92
N TYR A 36 -10.54 0.52 4.05
CA TYR A 36 -10.38 0.72 2.61
C TYR A 36 -11.13 1.94 2.09
N ALA A 37 -12.37 2.16 2.55
CA ALA A 37 -13.12 3.33 2.12
C ALA A 37 -12.43 4.62 2.53
N GLU A 38 -11.94 4.66 3.76
CA GLU A 38 -11.18 5.78 4.29
C GLU A 38 -9.89 5.97 3.50
N GLY A 39 -9.25 4.86 3.13
CA GLY A 39 -8.03 4.89 2.33
C GLY A 39 -8.26 5.46 0.94
N LEU A 40 -9.35 5.08 0.28
CA LEU A 40 -9.66 5.62 -1.03
C LEU A 40 -9.88 7.13 -0.98
N ALA A 41 -10.60 7.60 0.05
CA ALA A 41 -10.80 9.03 0.23
C ALA A 41 -9.47 9.74 0.49
N ALA A 42 -8.60 9.12 1.28
CA ALA A 42 -7.30 9.68 1.61
C ALA A 42 -6.41 9.82 0.38
N VAL A 43 -6.46 8.87 -0.54
CA VAL A 43 -5.67 8.96 -1.77
C VAL A 43 -5.97 10.26 -2.52
N LYS A 44 -7.23 10.60 -2.65
CA LYS A 44 -7.62 11.82 -3.36
C LYS A 44 -7.30 13.08 -2.57
N GLU A 45 -7.40 13.01 -1.26
CA GLU A 45 -7.20 14.16 -0.39
C GLU A 45 -5.72 14.48 -0.18
N ILE A 46 -4.90 13.45 -0.01
CA ILE A 46 -3.49 13.59 0.38
C ILE A 46 -2.54 13.58 -0.82
N ASN A 47 -2.92 12.91 -1.90
CA ASN A 47 -2.06 12.68 -3.06
C ASN A 47 -0.74 12.01 -2.65
N PRO A 48 -0.81 10.79 -2.09
CA PRO A 48 0.41 10.12 -1.64
C PRO A 48 1.29 9.70 -2.81
N ASP A 49 2.57 9.55 -2.54
CA ASP A 49 3.52 9.05 -3.51
C ASP A 49 3.58 7.53 -3.50
N LEU A 50 3.09 6.91 -2.44
CA LEU A 50 3.08 5.47 -2.28
C LEU A 50 2.02 5.08 -1.25
N VAL A 51 1.40 3.92 -1.44
CA VAL A 51 0.44 3.36 -0.47
C VAL A 51 0.97 2.04 0.05
N ILE A 52 0.91 1.85 1.36
CA ILE A 52 1.18 0.57 2.00
C ILE A 52 -0.18 0.04 2.43
N LEU A 53 -0.59 -1.09 1.89
CA LEU A 53 -1.93 -1.61 2.03
C LEU A 53 -1.92 -2.98 2.69
N ASP A 54 -2.63 -3.11 3.82
CA ASP A 54 -2.86 -4.40 4.44
C ASP A 54 -4.01 -5.09 3.70
N VAL A 55 -3.73 -6.25 3.10
CA VAL A 55 -4.76 -6.97 2.35
C VAL A 55 -5.58 -7.91 3.22
N MET A 56 -5.27 -7.98 4.51
CA MET A 56 -5.92 -8.90 5.44
C MET A 56 -6.95 -8.23 6.35
N MET A 57 -7.38 -7.00 6.04
CA MET A 57 -8.31 -6.29 6.91
C MET A 57 -9.73 -6.85 6.86
N GLU A 58 -10.51 -6.41 5.90
CA GLU A 58 -11.91 -6.80 5.80
C GLU A 58 -12.05 -8.14 5.09
N SER A 59 -11.35 -8.27 3.98
CA SER A 59 -11.25 -9.50 3.22
C SER A 59 -10.12 -9.33 2.22
N THR A 60 -9.58 -10.44 1.75
CA THR A 60 -8.55 -10.39 0.72
C THR A 60 -9.08 -9.74 -0.55
N THR A 61 -10.33 -10.06 -0.90
CA THR A 61 -10.97 -9.49 -2.08
C THR A 61 -11.08 -7.97 -1.99
N ALA A 62 -11.45 -7.46 -0.81
CA ALA A 62 -11.59 -6.02 -0.63
C ALA A 62 -10.25 -5.29 -0.81
N GLY A 63 -9.16 -5.89 -0.35
CA GLY A 63 -7.83 -5.32 -0.54
C GLY A 63 -7.44 -5.24 -2.00
N PHE A 64 -7.71 -6.29 -2.76
CA PHE A 64 -7.44 -6.29 -4.19
C PHE A 64 -8.33 -5.29 -4.93
N GLN A 65 -9.59 -5.17 -4.52
CA GLN A 65 -10.49 -4.20 -5.12
C GLN A 65 -10.03 -2.76 -4.88
N PHE A 66 -9.45 -2.50 -3.71
CA PHE A 66 -8.86 -1.21 -3.42
C PHE A 66 -7.79 -0.87 -4.47
N ALA A 67 -6.85 -1.80 -4.70
CA ALA A 67 -5.79 -1.59 -5.67
C ALA A 67 -6.33 -1.43 -7.09
N LEU A 68 -7.31 -2.24 -7.45
CA LEU A 68 -7.91 -2.17 -8.77
C LEU A 68 -8.64 -0.84 -8.99
N SER A 69 -9.28 -0.33 -7.94
CA SER A 69 -9.97 0.95 -8.03
C SER A 69 -8.99 2.09 -8.33
N ILE A 70 -7.85 2.08 -7.66
CA ILE A 70 -6.83 3.12 -7.84
C ILE A 70 -6.20 3.02 -9.22
N HIS A 71 -5.90 1.81 -9.67
CA HIS A 71 -5.19 1.58 -10.92
C HIS A 71 -6.11 1.35 -12.11
N SER A 72 -7.38 1.73 -12.00
CA SER A 72 -8.34 1.53 -13.08
C SER A 72 -7.86 2.19 -14.37
N PRO A 73 -7.89 1.47 -15.51
CA PRO A 73 -7.50 2.05 -16.78
C PRO A 73 -8.57 2.93 -17.42
N GLU A 74 -9.77 2.98 -16.82
CA GLU A 74 -10.87 3.73 -17.39
C GLU A 74 -10.62 5.24 -17.33
N ALA A 75 -10.84 5.90 -18.45
CA ALA A 75 -10.54 7.32 -18.59
C ALA A 75 -11.41 8.20 -17.68
N ASP A 76 -12.60 7.72 -17.33
CA ASP A 76 -13.52 8.46 -16.47
C ASP A 76 -13.44 8.03 -15.00
N SER A 77 -12.46 7.20 -14.66
CA SER A 77 -12.25 6.80 -13.28
C SER A 77 -11.90 8.03 -12.43
N GLU A 78 -12.45 8.10 -11.23
CA GLU A 78 -12.09 9.17 -10.31
C GLU A 78 -10.66 9.06 -9.80
N PHE A 79 -10.00 7.92 -10.04
CA PHE A 79 -8.61 7.68 -9.67
C PHE A 79 -7.67 7.66 -10.88
N LYS A 80 -8.08 8.20 -12.01
CA LYS A 80 -7.28 8.13 -13.24
C LYS A 80 -5.89 8.72 -13.09
N GLU A 81 -5.73 9.69 -12.19
CA GLU A 81 -4.43 10.32 -11.93
C GLU A 81 -3.50 9.43 -11.14
N TYR A 82 -4.03 8.36 -10.54
CA TYR A 82 -3.28 7.48 -9.65
C TYR A 82 -3.04 6.09 -10.23
N LYS A 83 -3.30 5.91 -11.52
CA LYS A 83 -3.18 4.57 -12.13
C LYS A 83 -1.78 3.98 -12.04
N ASN A 84 -0.77 4.79 -11.83
CA ASN A 84 0.61 4.33 -11.67
C ASN A 84 1.13 4.48 -10.24
N LEU A 85 0.25 4.76 -9.29
CA LEU A 85 0.63 4.93 -7.90
C LEU A 85 1.19 3.61 -7.35
N PRO A 86 2.43 3.61 -6.83
CA PRO A 86 2.99 2.39 -6.26
C PRO A 86 2.19 1.93 -5.03
N ILE A 87 1.89 0.65 -4.99
CA ILE A 87 1.20 0.04 -3.84
C ILE A 87 2.02 -1.14 -3.36
N ILE A 88 2.36 -1.13 -2.08
CA ILE A 88 3.02 -2.25 -1.42
C ILE A 88 1.93 -2.97 -0.62
N MET A 89 1.65 -4.22 -0.94
CA MET A 89 0.68 -5.00 -0.20
C MET A 89 1.33 -5.78 0.91
N LEU A 90 0.77 -5.69 2.10
CA LEU A 90 1.21 -6.48 3.25
C LEU A 90 0.29 -7.67 3.40
N THR A 91 0.86 -8.83 3.56
CA THR A 91 0.08 -10.06 3.68
C THR A 91 0.71 -10.98 4.71
N ALA A 92 -0.13 -11.70 5.46
CA ALA A 92 0.34 -12.73 6.38
C ALA A 92 0.34 -14.06 5.64
N ILE A 93 1.32 -14.23 4.74
CA ILE A 93 1.43 -15.45 3.96
C ILE A 93 2.03 -16.55 4.83
N HIS A 94 1.29 -17.64 4.94
CA HIS A 94 1.80 -18.82 5.63
C HIS A 94 2.24 -19.83 4.59
N SER A 95 3.23 -20.62 4.93
CA SER A 95 3.76 -21.62 4.01
C SER A 95 2.71 -22.62 3.55
N THR A 96 1.64 -22.77 4.30
CA THR A 96 0.53 -23.66 3.97
C THR A 96 -0.52 -23.00 3.09
N THR A 97 -0.42 -21.70 2.86
CA THR A 97 -1.39 -20.99 2.06
C THR A 97 -1.09 -21.23 0.58
N PRO A 98 -2.07 -21.76 -0.17
CA PRO A 98 -1.83 -22.05 -1.58
C PRO A 98 -1.85 -20.83 -2.47
N LEU A 99 -2.21 -19.68 -1.94
CA LEU A 99 -2.34 -18.47 -2.71
C LEU A 99 -1.00 -17.85 -3.01
N ARG A 100 -0.69 -17.77 -4.28
CA ARG A 100 0.51 -17.10 -4.74
C ARG A 100 0.06 -16.03 -5.71
N PHE A 101 0.21 -14.80 -5.31
CA PHE A 101 -0.19 -13.69 -6.14
C PHE A 101 1.03 -13.07 -6.75
N THR A 102 1.14 -13.16 -8.06
CA THR A 102 2.11 -12.34 -8.77
C THR A 102 1.31 -11.33 -9.58
N PRO A 103 1.80 -10.13 -9.72
CA PRO A 103 1.08 -9.12 -10.51
C PRO A 103 0.76 -9.57 -11.92
N ASP A 104 1.65 -10.35 -12.51
CA ASP A 104 1.48 -10.81 -13.87
C ASP A 104 0.33 -11.80 -14.04
N GLU A 105 0.15 -12.70 -13.07
CA GLU A 105 -0.86 -13.74 -13.18
C GLU A 105 -2.28 -13.20 -13.09
N TYR A 106 -2.47 -12.16 -12.33
CA TYR A 106 -3.82 -11.67 -12.03
C TYR A 106 -4.04 -10.24 -12.49
N TYR A 107 -3.08 -9.69 -13.22
CA TYR A 107 -3.14 -8.29 -13.66
C TYR A 107 -3.39 -7.32 -12.51
N LEU A 108 -2.95 -7.71 -11.31
CA LEU A 108 -3.06 -6.82 -10.16
C LEU A 108 -2.01 -5.74 -10.30
N PRO A 109 -2.42 -4.49 -10.33
CA PRO A 109 -1.49 -3.40 -10.56
C PRO A 109 -0.77 -2.98 -9.28
N VAL A 110 -0.19 -3.96 -8.59
CA VAL A 110 0.58 -3.72 -7.39
C VAL A 110 2.04 -3.98 -7.68
N GLN A 111 2.88 -3.20 -7.06
CA GLN A 111 4.31 -3.25 -7.33
C GLN A 111 4.99 -4.35 -6.54
N THR A 112 4.54 -4.60 -5.32
CA THR A 112 5.27 -5.47 -4.42
C THR A 112 4.36 -6.03 -3.33
N PHE A 113 4.67 -7.26 -2.93
CA PHE A 113 4.07 -7.89 -1.75
C PHE A 113 5.14 -8.02 -0.69
N LEU A 114 4.80 -7.69 0.56
CA LEU A 114 5.66 -7.93 1.71
C LEU A 114 4.92 -8.81 2.70
N GLU A 115 5.64 -9.72 3.30
CA GLU A 115 5.08 -10.66 4.26
C GLU A 115 5.20 -10.10 5.68
N LYS A 116 4.15 -10.25 6.47
CA LYS A 116 4.16 -9.86 7.88
C LYS A 116 4.82 -10.94 8.73
N PRO A 117 5.52 -10.58 9.79
CA PRO A 117 5.85 -9.22 10.22
C PRO A 117 6.91 -8.58 9.33
N VAL A 118 6.73 -7.31 9.01
CA VAL A 118 7.64 -6.61 8.11
C VAL A 118 8.79 -6.01 8.92
N GLU A 119 10.00 -6.37 8.57
CA GLU A 119 11.16 -5.80 9.22
C GLU A 119 11.42 -4.38 8.69
N PRO A 120 11.79 -3.43 9.56
CA PRO A 120 11.98 -2.04 9.13
C PRO A 120 12.97 -1.88 7.97
N GLU A 121 14.03 -2.67 7.99
CA GLU A 121 15.05 -2.59 6.94
C GLU A 121 14.50 -3.02 5.58
N VAL A 122 13.68 -4.06 5.56
CA VAL A 122 13.05 -4.55 4.34
C VAL A 122 12.03 -3.54 3.85
N LEU A 123 11.24 -2.99 4.76
CA LEU A 123 10.26 -1.97 4.43
C LEU A 123 10.92 -0.75 3.78
N LEU A 124 11.96 -0.23 4.41
CA LEU A 124 12.67 0.95 3.90
C LEU A 124 13.30 0.69 2.55
N ALA A 125 13.92 -0.46 2.36
CA ALA A 125 14.54 -0.80 1.09
C ALA A 125 13.49 -0.88 -0.02
N THR A 126 12.33 -1.46 0.28
CA THR A 126 11.24 -1.59 -0.68
C THR A 126 10.67 -0.22 -1.04
N VAL A 127 10.46 0.63 -0.04
CA VAL A 127 9.94 1.98 -0.26
C VAL A 127 10.91 2.79 -1.12
N HIS A 128 12.20 2.76 -0.81
CA HIS A 128 13.20 3.47 -1.59
C HIS A 128 13.20 3.00 -3.04
N LYS A 129 13.10 1.70 -3.24
CA LYS A 129 13.08 1.15 -4.59
C LYS A 129 11.85 1.62 -5.38
N GLN A 130 10.69 1.62 -4.75
CA GLN A 130 9.46 2.01 -5.41
C GLN A 130 9.40 3.51 -5.71
N LEU A 131 9.99 4.32 -4.87
CA LEU A 131 9.98 5.76 -5.04
C LEU A 131 11.16 6.29 -5.85
N GLY A 132 12.13 5.44 -6.13
CA GLY A 132 13.31 5.84 -6.89
C GLY A 132 14.31 6.68 -6.10
N ASP A 133 14.25 6.57 -4.79
CA ASP A 133 15.16 7.31 -3.91
C ASP A 133 16.55 6.68 -3.84
#